data_eff12598147dcb1c41787435f3b06f9e
#
_entry.id   eff12598147dcb1c41787435f3b06f9e
#
_cell.length_a   1.000
_cell.length_b   1.000
_cell.length_c   1.000
_cell.angle_alpha   90.00
_cell.angle_beta   90.00
_cell.angle_gamma   90.00
#
_symmetry.space_group_name_H-M   'P 1'
#
loop_
_entity.id
_entity.type
_entity.pdbx_description
1 polymer ?
#
loop_
_entity_poly.entity_id
_entity_poly.type
_entity_poly.pdbx_seq_one_letter_code
_entity_poly.pdbx_strand_id
1 'polypeptide(L)'
;FKALVFDATGIRDTSELRCLYDFFHPTIRQIARCGRVLIVGTDPASCKNPARAAAHKALEGFVRSVAKEIGKKGATAQLLWVAPNAENQIESSVRFFLSPKSAYVDGQPVRIGKGSGTKGRTAVNTNAPLTGKVALVTGASRGIGEAIARTLARDGARVVCLDIPATMEDLNRVAEDIGGSPL
;
A
#
# COMPACT_ATOMS: atom_id res chain seq x y z
N PHE A 1 9.65 7.55 -17.84
CA PHE A 1 8.36 7.04 -17.35
C PHE A 1 8.10 7.53 -15.92
N LYS A 2 6.92 8.06 -15.63
CA LYS A 2 6.47 8.37 -14.26
C LYS A 2 6.01 7.12 -13.52
N ALA A 3 5.44 6.16 -14.24
CA ALA A 3 5.05 4.87 -13.72
C ALA A 3 5.27 3.77 -14.75
N LEU A 4 5.57 2.57 -14.27
CA LEU A 4 5.59 1.32 -15.02
C LEU A 4 4.66 0.34 -14.30
N VAL A 5 3.71 -0.20 -15.01
CA VAL A 5 2.76 -1.21 -14.48
C VAL A 5 2.88 -2.47 -15.32
N PHE A 6 3.06 -3.61 -14.66
CA PHE A 6 3.17 -4.89 -15.33
C PHE A 6 2.15 -5.88 -14.76
N ASP A 7 1.28 -6.37 -15.61
CA ASP A 7 0.34 -7.44 -15.27
C ASP A 7 0.99 -8.81 -15.47
N ALA A 8 1.33 -9.46 -14.37
CA ALA A 8 1.92 -10.78 -14.32
C ALA A 8 0.89 -11.89 -14.07
N THR A 9 -0.42 -11.58 -14.00
CA THR A 9 -1.45 -12.56 -13.64
C THR A 9 -1.55 -13.71 -14.64
N GLY A 10 -1.13 -13.48 -15.89
CA GLY A 10 -1.09 -14.48 -16.95
C GLY A 10 0.04 -15.51 -16.85
N ILE A 11 1.05 -15.29 -15.99
CA ILE A 11 2.21 -16.19 -15.84
C ILE A 11 1.74 -17.54 -15.28
N ARG A 12 2.12 -18.64 -15.95
CA ARG A 12 1.70 -20.01 -15.62
C ARG A 12 2.79 -20.83 -14.94
N ASP A 13 4.06 -20.53 -15.23
CA ASP A 13 5.22 -21.21 -14.67
C ASP A 13 6.49 -20.33 -14.72
N THR A 14 7.59 -20.86 -14.22
CA THR A 14 8.85 -20.12 -14.11
C THR A 14 9.53 -19.80 -15.45
N SER A 15 9.25 -20.56 -16.53
CA SER A 15 9.81 -20.29 -17.85
C SER A 15 9.25 -18.99 -18.44
N GLU A 16 8.02 -18.64 -18.09
CA GLU A 16 7.37 -17.41 -18.53
C GLU A 16 7.84 -16.16 -17.79
N LEU A 17 8.62 -16.29 -16.72
CA LEU A 17 9.23 -15.14 -16.02
C LEU A 17 10.15 -14.31 -16.93
N ARG A 18 10.55 -14.84 -18.07
CA ARG A 18 11.30 -14.10 -19.09
C ARG A 18 10.60 -12.82 -19.51
N CYS A 19 9.26 -12.79 -19.50
CA CYS A 19 8.49 -11.60 -19.85
C CYS A 19 8.76 -10.39 -18.92
N LEU A 20 9.17 -10.62 -17.65
CA LEU A 20 9.62 -9.54 -16.77
C LEU A 20 10.90 -8.89 -17.32
N TYR A 21 11.87 -9.70 -17.72
CA TYR A 21 13.09 -9.19 -18.31
C TYR A 21 12.82 -8.40 -19.59
N ASP A 22 12.02 -8.96 -20.48
CA ASP A 22 11.72 -8.35 -21.77
C ASP A 22 10.99 -7.00 -21.63
N PHE A 23 10.17 -6.84 -20.58
CA PHE A 23 9.49 -5.57 -20.27
C PHE A 23 10.41 -4.58 -19.52
N PHE A 24 11.07 -5.04 -18.45
CA PHE A 24 11.78 -4.11 -17.56
C PHE A 24 13.17 -3.75 -18.04
N HIS A 25 13.89 -4.65 -18.74
CA HIS A 25 15.25 -4.38 -19.21
C HIS A 25 15.36 -3.10 -20.07
N PRO A 26 14.49 -2.86 -21.06
CA PRO A 26 14.54 -1.63 -21.86
C PRO A 26 13.94 -0.41 -21.15
N THR A 27 13.15 -0.58 -20.09
CA THR A 27 12.32 0.51 -19.54
C THR A 27 12.78 1.00 -18.18
N ILE A 28 13.32 0.12 -17.31
CA ILE A 28 13.57 0.45 -15.90
C ILE A 28 14.58 1.60 -15.71
N ARG A 29 15.58 1.70 -16.55
CA ARG A 29 16.56 2.78 -16.50
C ARG A 29 15.96 4.15 -16.80
N GLN A 30 14.83 4.18 -17.51
CA GLN A 30 14.12 5.38 -17.92
C GLN A 30 13.06 5.81 -16.87
N ILE A 31 12.95 5.11 -15.73
CA ILE A 31 12.07 5.54 -14.67
C ILE A 31 12.50 6.91 -14.15
N ALA A 32 11.55 7.82 -14.01
CA ALA A 32 11.79 9.18 -13.53
C ALA A 32 12.11 9.19 -12.03
N ARG A 33 12.66 10.32 -11.55
CA ARG A 33 12.75 10.57 -10.10
C ARG A 33 11.36 10.47 -9.47
N CYS A 34 11.30 9.86 -8.29
CA CYS A 34 10.05 9.56 -7.58
C CYS A 34 9.04 8.80 -8.44
N GLY A 35 9.50 8.00 -9.41
CA GLY A 35 8.63 7.15 -10.24
C GLY A 35 8.08 5.96 -9.46
N ARG A 36 7.10 5.29 -10.04
CA ARG A 36 6.40 4.15 -9.41
C ARG A 36 6.47 2.92 -10.33
N VAL A 37 6.83 1.79 -9.75
CA VAL A 37 6.75 0.48 -10.41
C VAL A 37 5.70 -0.34 -9.66
N LEU A 38 4.74 -0.89 -10.38
CA LEU A 38 3.70 -1.74 -9.83
C LEU A 38 3.61 -3.03 -10.63
N ILE A 39 3.72 -4.16 -9.94
CA ILE A 39 3.50 -5.48 -10.51
C ILE A 39 2.22 -6.04 -9.91
N VAL A 40 1.38 -6.58 -10.77
CA VAL A 40 0.14 -7.27 -10.36
C VAL A 40 0.35 -8.76 -10.63
N GLY A 41 0.17 -9.59 -9.62
CA GLY A 41 0.30 -11.05 -9.73
C GLY A 41 -0.82 -11.78 -9.02
N THR A 42 -0.97 -13.08 -9.31
CA THR A 42 -1.91 -13.94 -8.57
C THR A 42 -1.32 -14.30 -7.21
N ASP A 43 -2.13 -14.31 -6.16
CA ASP A 43 -1.65 -14.74 -4.83
C ASP A 43 -1.14 -16.20 -4.91
N PRO A 44 0.14 -16.46 -4.62
CA PRO A 44 0.73 -17.80 -4.67
C PRO A 44 -0.04 -18.82 -3.82
N ALA A 45 -0.58 -18.39 -2.67
CA ALA A 45 -1.36 -19.25 -1.79
C ALA A 45 -2.69 -19.73 -2.41
N SER A 46 -3.19 -19.04 -3.43
CA SER A 46 -4.40 -19.40 -4.15
C SER A 46 -4.15 -20.29 -5.38
N CYS A 47 -2.88 -20.46 -5.76
CA CYS A 47 -2.50 -21.25 -6.95
C CYS A 47 -2.56 -22.75 -6.64
N LYS A 48 -3.39 -23.50 -7.37
CA LYS A 48 -3.46 -24.97 -7.27
C LYS A 48 -2.24 -25.65 -7.89
N ASN A 49 -1.65 -25.05 -8.93
CA ASN A 49 -0.47 -25.58 -9.62
C ASN A 49 0.81 -25.08 -8.93
N PRO A 50 1.70 -25.97 -8.44
CA PRO A 50 2.94 -25.59 -7.77
C PRO A 50 3.89 -24.76 -8.65
N ALA A 51 3.99 -25.05 -9.94
CA ALA A 51 4.83 -24.31 -10.87
C ALA A 51 4.36 -22.83 -11.00
N ARG A 52 3.04 -22.64 -11.07
CA ARG A 52 2.44 -21.29 -11.05
C ARG A 52 2.66 -20.59 -9.72
N ALA A 53 2.47 -21.29 -8.61
CA ALA A 53 2.71 -20.74 -7.29
C ALA A 53 4.17 -20.26 -7.12
N ALA A 54 5.13 -21.07 -7.60
CA ALA A 54 6.56 -20.74 -7.57
C ALA A 54 6.87 -19.52 -8.43
N ALA A 55 6.31 -19.43 -9.65
CA ALA A 55 6.48 -18.29 -10.53
C ALA A 55 5.96 -16.99 -9.91
N HIS A 56 4.74 -17.01 -9.36
CA HIS A 56 4.17 -15.84 -8.69
C HIS A 56 4.95 -15.47 -7.42
N LYS A 57 5.44 -16.47 -6.65
CA LYS A 57 6.28 -16.18 -5.49
C LYS A 57 7.61 -15.51 -5.88
N ALA A 58 8.19 -15.85 -7.01
CA ALA A 58 9.42 -15.22 -7.52
C ALA A 58 9.25 -13.71 -7.80
N LEU A 59 8.03 -13.23 -8.10
CA LEU A 59 7.74 -11.81 -8.28
C LEU A 59 8.13 -10.97 -7.05
N GLU A 60 8.04 -11.53 -5.85
CA GLU A 60 8.44 -10.84 -4.61
C GLU A 60 9.94 -10.54 -4.60
N GLY A 61 10.75 -11.53 -4.95
CA GLY A 61 12.20 -11.34 -5.07
C GLY A 61 12.56 -10.31 -6.14
N PHE A 62 11.88 -10.37 -7.28
CA PHE A 62 12.06 -9.42 -8.37
C PHE A 62 11.73 -7.99 -7.92
N VAL A 63 10.58 -7.75 -7.31
CA VAL A 63 10.15 -6.43 -6.82
C VAL A 63 11.13 -5.87 -5.80
N ARG A 64 11.60 -6.69 -4.85
CA ARG A 64 12.59 -6.26 -3.84
C ARG A 64 13.93 -5.87 -4.47
N SER A 65 14.35 -6.57 -5.53
CA SER A 65 15.56 -6.22 -6.27
C SER A 65 15.40 -4.92 -7.04
N VAL A 66 14.28 -4.76 -7.76
CA VAL A 66 13.96 -3.51 -8.47
C VAL A 66 13.89 -2.33 -7.51
N ALA A 67 13.23 -2.48 -6.34
CA ALA A 67 13.13 -1.43 -5.32
C ALA A 67 14.51 -0.92 -4.90
N LYS A 68 15.48 -1.82 -4.64
CA LYS A 68 16.85 -1.44 -4.31
C LYS A 68 17.56 -0.70 -5.44
N GLU A 69 17.38 -1.15 -6.67
CA GLU A 69 17.99 -0.55 -7.86
C GLU A 69 17.51 0.89 -8.09
N ILE A 70 16.22 1.13 -8.01
CA ILE A 70 15.62 2.43 -8.34
C ILE A 70 15.53 3.39 -7.15
N GLY A 71 15.75 2.89 -5.92
CA GLY A 71 15.62 3.66 -4.68
C GLY A 71 16.46 4.93 -4.65
N LYS A 72 17.64 4.94 -5.26
CA LYS A 72 18.50 6.16 -5.40
C LYS A 72 17.80 7.31 -6.13
N LYS A 73 16.77 7.02 -6.93
CA LYS A 73 15.95 8.03 -7.61
C LYS A 73 14.73 8.47 -6.78
N GLY A 74 14.55 7.95 -5.54
CA GLY A 74 13.32 8.09 -4.76
C GLY A 74 12.12 7.37 -5.39
N ALA A 75 12.38 6.48 -6.35
CA ALA A 75 11.36 5.66 -6.97
C ALA A 75 11.08 4.41 -6.13
N THR A 76 9.87 3.87 -6.20
CA THR A 76 9.44 2.71 -5.43
C THR A 76 8.88 1.60 -6.32
N ALA A 77 9.01 0.35 -5.88
CA ALA A 77 8.45 -0.81 -6.56
C ALA A 77 7.58 -1.62 -5.60
N GLN A 78 6.37 -1.99 -6.03
CA GLN A 78 5.38 -2.70 -5.23
C GLN A 78 4.81 -3.92 -5.98
N LEU A 79 4.29 -4.86 -5.22
CA LEU A 79 3.62 -6.04 -5.73
C LEU A 79 2.20 -6.13 -5.14
N LEU A 80 1.20 -6.25 -6.02
CA LEU A 80 -0.14 -6.62 -5.62
C LEU A 80 -0.37 -8.10 -5.94
N TRP A 81 -0.61 -8.90 -4.93
CA TRP A 81 -1.13 -10.24 -5.09
C TRP A 81 -2.64 -10.23 -5.03
N VAL A 82 -3.26 -10.55 -6.13
CA VAL A 82 -4.71 -10.54 -6.29
C VAL A 82 -5.24 -11.96 -6.14
N ALA A 83 -6.13 -12.16 -5.18
CA ALA A 83 -6.85 -13.43 -5.03
C ALA A 83 -7.86 -13.62 -6.18
N PRO A 84 -8.17 -14.84 -6.57
CA PRO A 84 -9.19 -15.12 -7.59
C PRO A 84 -10.53 -14.43 -7.25
N ASN A 85 -11.13 -13.76 -8.23
CA ASN A 85 -12.37 -12.97 -8.10
C ASN A 85 -12.26 -11.75 -7.13
N ALA A 86 -11.05 -11.21 -6.94
CA ALA A 86 -10.82 -9.96 -6.22
C ALA A 86 -10.35 -8.82 -7.15
N GLU A 87 -10.40 -9.01 -8.46
CA GLU A 87 -9.90 -8.08 -9.48
C GLU A 87 -10.60 -6.71 -9.39
N ASN A 88 -11.87 -6.69 -9.01
CA ASN A 88 -12.64 -5.46 -8.81
C ASN A 88 -12.30 -4.70 -7.50
N GLN A 89 -11.38 -5.22 -6.68
CA GLN A 89 -10.96 -4.60 -5.42
C GLN A 89 -9.62 -3.88 -5.54
N ILE A 90 -8.93 -3.94 -6.70
CA ILE A 90 -7.57 -3.43 -6.84
C ILE A 90 -7.49 -1.90 -6.94
N GLU A 91 -8.58 -1.23 -7.32
CA GLU A 91 -8.56 0.18 -7.69
C GLU A 91 -7.92 1.09 -6.64
N SER A 92 -8.33 0.97 -5.38
CA SER A 92 -7.81 1.82 -4.29
C SER A 92 -6.32 1.62 -4.07
N SER A 93 -5.85 0.36 -4.13
CA SER A 93 -4.43 0.02 -3.97
C SER A 93 -3.60 0.50 -5.16
N VAL A 94 -4.10 0.35 -6.38
CA VAL A 94 -3.44 0.86 -7.60
C VAL A 94 -3.32 2.38 -7.53
N ARG A 95 -4.40 3.09 -7.19
CA ARG A 95 -4.38 4.56 -7.02
C ARG A 95 -3.38 5.00 -5.95
N PHE A 96 -3.32 4.29 -4.81
CA PHE A 96 -2.37 4.59 -3.75
C PHE A 96 -0.94 4.39 -4.21
N PHE A 97 -0.60 3.20 -4.74
CA PHE A 97 0.78 2.88 -5.12
C PHE A 97 1.30 3.68 -6.31
N LEU A 98 0.44 4.14 -7.21
CA LEU A 98 0.83 5.02 -8.31
C LEU A 98 0.87 6.51 -7.91
N SER A 99 0.44 6.86 -6.70
CA SER A 99 0.43 8.23 -6.19
C SER A 99 1.71 8.57 -5.41
N PRO A 100 1.99 9.86 -5.16
CA PRO A 100 3.06 10.29 -4.26
C PRO A 100 2.87 9.83 -2.81
N LYS A 101 1.65 9.49 -2.39
CA LYS A 101 1.32 9.07 -1.02
C LYS A 101 2.04 7.78 -0.60
N SER A 102 2.44 6.95 -1.58
CA SER A 102 3.16 5.69 -1.33
C SER A 102 4.68 5.81 -1.26
N ALA A 103 5.22 7.03 -1.14
CA ALA A 103 6.66 7.29 -1.20
C ALA A 103 7.49 6.54 -0.15
N TYR A 104 6.88 6.18 0.98
CA TYR A 104 7.54 5.47 2.08
C TYR A 104 7.18 3.96 2.14
N VAL A 105 6.49 3.46 1.13
CA VAL A 105 6.20 2.02 0.99
C VAL A 105 6.99 1.51 -0.21
N ASP A 106 7.94 0.61 0.03
CA ASP A 106 8.83 0.12 -1.02
C ASP A 106 9.18 -1.36 -0.82
N GLY A 107 9.24 -2.12 -1.93
CA GLY A 107 9.60 -3.52 -1.94
C GLY A 107 8.60 -4.45 -1.22
N GLN A 108 7.36 -4.02 -1.01
CA GLN A 108 6.38 -4.77 -0.22
C GLN A 108 5.33 -5.46 -1.10
N PRO A 109 5.02 -6.75 -0.81
CA PRO A 109 3.86 -7.41 -1.37
C PRO A 109 2.61 -7.04 -0.57
N VAL A 110 1.53 -6.69 -1.27
CA VAL A 110 0.21 -6.43 -0.68
C VAL A 110 -0.80 -7.40 -1.25
N ARG A 111 -1.57 -8.05 -0.38
CA ARG A 111 -2.62 -8.99 -0.80
C ARG A 111 -3.96 -8.29 -0.92
N ILE A 112 -4.60 -8.51 -2.06
CA ILE A 112 -5.97 -8.10 -2.34
C ILE A 112 -6.86 -9.32 -2.22
N GLY A 113 -7.66 -9.36 -1.17
CA GLY A 113 -8.63 -10.40 -0.92
C GLY A 113 -10.02 -10.08 -1.48
N LYS A 114 -10.89 -11.08 -1.48
CA LYS A 114 -12.32 -10.86 -1.71
C LYS A 114 -12.83 -9.95 -0.58
N GLY A 115 -13.46 -8.85 -0.93
CA GLY A 115 -14.17 -8.05 0.05
C GLY A 115 -15.20 -8.91 0.78
N SER A 116 -15.30 -8.80 2.09
CA SER A 116 -16.44 -9.34 2.83
C SER A 116 -17.68 -8.69 2.24
N GLY A 117 -18.48 -9.48 1.52
CA GLY A 117 -19.64 -8.99 0.77
C GLY A 117 -20.71 -8.43 1.70
N THR A 118 -20.50 -7.26 2.22
CA THR A 118 -21.59 -6.42 2.70
C THR A 118 -22.36 -5.97 1.48
N LYS A 119 -23.50 -6.58 1.25
CA LYS A 119 -24.52 -6.08 0.34
C LYS A 119 -24.78 -4.62 0.75
N GLY A 120 -24.41 -3.68 -0.12
CA GLY A 120 -24.52 -2.25 0.15
C GLY A 120 -23.15 -1.61 0.44
N ARG A 121 -22.25 -1.61 -0.54
CA ARG A 121 -21.13 -0.65 -0.53
C ARG A 121 -21.73 0.75 -0.66
N THR A 122 -21.95 1.40 0.46
CA THR A 122 -22.04 2.86 0.48
C THR A 122 -20.80 3.37 -0.21
N ALA A 123 -20.97 4.24 -1.21
CA ALA A 123 -19.85 4.88 -1.88
C ALA A 123 -18.91 5.41 -0.80
N VAL A 124 -17.66 4.94 -0.79
CA VAL A 124 -16.67 5.41 0.17
C VAL A 124 -16.49 6.89 -0.07
N ASN A 125 -16.80 7.71 0.93
CA ASN A 125 -16.48 9.13 0.86
C ASN A 125 -14.95 9.27 0.80
N THR A 126 -14.44 9.56 -0.38
CA THR A 126 -12.98 9.66 -0.60
C THR A 126 -12.35 10.83 0.14
N ASN A 127 -13.14 11.82 0.57
CA ASN A 127 -12.67 12.97 1.35
C ASN A 127 -12.63 12.69 2.87
N ALA A 128 -13.46 11.74 3.34
CA ALA A 128 -13.51 11.33 4.74
C ALA A 128 -13.76 9.81 4.84
N PRO A 129 -12.79 8.98 4.40
CA PRO A 129 -12.96 7.52 4.27
C PRO A 129 -13.12 6.81 5.62
N LEU A 130 -12.76 7.47 6.73
CA LEU A 130 -12.81 6.92 8.08
C LEU A 130 -14.00 7.41 8.90
N THR A 131 -14.98 8.08 8.26
CA THR A 131 -16.21 8.54 8.94
C THR A 131 -16.87 7.38 9.71
N GLY A 132 -17.18 7.63 10.98
CA GLY A 132 -17.79 6.64 11.89
C GLY A 132 -16.81 5.60 12.45
N LYS A 133 -15.51 5.72 12.16
CA LYS A 133 -14.47 4.88 12.77
C LYS A 133 -13.88 5.56 14.00
N VAL A 134 -13.38 4.73 14.94
CA VAL A 134 -12.62 5.18 16.11
C VAL A 134 -11.20 4.67 15.93
N ALA A 135 -10.21 5.53 16.15
CA ALA A 135 -8.80 5.19 16.10
C ALA A 135 -8.13 5.52 17.43
N LEU A 136 -7.37 4.57 17.96
CA LEU A 136 -6.47 4.80 19.11
C LEU A 136 -5.05 4.98 18.56
N VAL A 137 -4.42 6.09 18.90
CA VAL A 137 -3.04 6.40 18.51
C VAL A 137 -2.17 6.50 19.76
N THR A 138 -1.16 5.65 19.86
CA THR A 138 -0.17 5.68 20.93
C THR A 138 1.03 6.54 20.54
N GLY A 139 1.67 7.21 21.52
CA GLY A 139 2.76 8.15 21.21
C GLY A 139 2.26 9.40 20.49
N ALA A 140 1.02 9.82 20.75
CA ALA A 140 0.30 10.82 19.95
C ALA A 140 0.65 12.27 20.27
N SER A 141 1.44 12.52 21.33
CA SER A 141 1.75 13.87 21.82
C SER A 141 2.61 14.69 20.85
N ARG A 142 3.45 14.01 20.04
CA ARG A 142 4.39 14.66 19.12
C ARG A 142 4.88 13.76 17.99
N GLY A 143 5.57 14.35 17.01
CA GLY A 143 6.30 13.63 15.97
C GLY A 143 5.41 12.76 15.09
N ILE A 144 5.78 11.48 14.91
CA ILE A 144 5.07 10.54 14.01
C ILE A 144 3.65 10.26 14.50
N GLY A 145 3.48 10.02 15.83
CA GLY A 145 2.16 9.75 16.40
C GLY A 145 1.19 10.91 16.24
N GLU A 146 1.64 12.14 16.50
CA GLU A 146 0.85 13.36 16.24
C GLU A 146 0.46 13.46 14.77
N ALA A 147 1.39 13.25 13.83
CA ALA A 147 1.11 13.31 12.40
C ALA A 147 0.08 12.24 11.96
N ILE A 148 0.15 11.04 12.55
CA ILE A 148 -0.84 9.97 12.33
C ILE A 148 -2.19 10.38 12.87
N ALA A 149 -2.27 10.89 14.13
CA ALA A 149 -3.51 11.32 14.76
C ALA A 149 -4.21 12.41 13.92
N ARG A 150 -3.47 13.44 13.50
CA ARG A 150 -3.97 14.52 12.62
C ARG A 150 -4.47 14.00 11.28
N THR A 151 -3.77 13.04 10.69
CA THR A 151 -4.16 12.45 9.41
C THR A 151 -5.46 11.65 9.54
N LEU A 152 -5.58 10.81 10.57
CA LEU A 152 -6.78 10.01 10.81
C LEU A 152 -8.00 10.88 11.11
N ALA A 153 -7.82 11.95 11.89
CA ALA A 153 -8.90 12.92 12.17
C ALA A 153 -9.33 13.65 10.89
N ARG A 154 -8.40 14.14 10.09
CA ARG A 154 -8.69 14.76 8.78
C ARG A 154 -9.47 13.80 7.87
N ASP A 155 -9.16 12.53 7.91
CA ASP A 155 -9.83 11.49 7.12
C ASP A 155 -11.18 11.02 7.74
N GLY A 156 -11.62 11.68 8.82
CA GLY A 156 -12.95 11.55 9.42
C GLY A 156 -13.07 10.57 10.58
N ALA A 157 -11.96 10.02 11.11
CA ALA A 157 -11.99 9.19 12.30
C ALA A 157 -12.17 10.03 13.58
N ARG A 158 -12.87 9.48 14.58
CA ARG A 158 -12.74 9.94 15.96
C ARG A 158 -11.46 9.38 16.56
N VAL A 159 -10.52 10.26 16.92
CA VAL A 159 -9.20 9.82 17.40
C VAL A 159 -9.14 9.90 18.92
N VAL A 160 -8.66 8.83 19.55
CA VAL A 160 -8.25 8.78 20.95
C VAL A 160 -6.72 8.82 20.96
N CYS A 161 -6.17 9.84 21.59
CA CYS A 161 -4.73 10.07 21.69
C CYS A 161 -4.22 9.53 23.03
N LEU A 162 -3.24 8.64 22.99
CA LEU A 162 -2.60 8.06 24.18
C LEU A 162 -1.12 8.37 24.18
N ASP A 163 -0.59 8.78 25.33
CA ASP A 163 0.86 8.92 25.54
C ASP A 163 1.20 8.73 27.02
N ILE A 164 2.49 8.83 27.37
CA ILE A 164 2.96 8.76 28.75
C ILE A 164 2.56 10.02 29.51
N PRO A 165 2.36 9.96 30.85
CA PRO A 165 1.94 11.11 31.66
C PRO A 165 2.84 12.35 31.54
N ALA A 166 4.14 12.14 31.28
CA ALA A 166 5.11 13.25 31.16
C ALA A 166 4.86 14.15 29.95
N THR A 167 4.07 13.71 28.95
CA THR A 167 3.76 14.46 27.72
C THR A 167 2.28 14.89 27.64
N MET A 168 1.57 14.89 28.77
CA MET A 168 0.13 15.14 28.81
C MET A 168 -0.26 16.52 28.28
N GLU A 169 0.57 17.55 28.49
CA GLU A 169 0.30 18.91 27.99
C GLU A 169 0.29 18.93 26.45
N ASP A 170 1.31 18.34 25.82
CA ASP A 170 1.38 18.21 24.36
C ASP A 170 0.25 17.32 23.83
N LEU A 171 -0.09 16.22 24.54
CA LEU A 171 -1.16 15.32 24.17
C LEU A 171 -2.51 16.03 24.15
N ASN A 172 -2.82 16.81 25.19
CA ASN A 172 -4.06 17.59 25.27
C ASN A 172 -4.16 18.59 24.11
N ARG A 173 -3.09 19.32 23.83
CA ARG A 173 -3.02 20.26 22.69
C ARG A 173 -3.35 19.56 21.37
N VAL A 174 -2.71 18.40 21.11
CA VAL A 174 -2.98 17.63 19.89
C VAL A 174 -4.44 17.16 19.84
N ALA A 175 -4.97 16.64 20.94
CA ALA A 175 -6.34 16.15 21.02
C ALA A 175 -7.35 17.29 20.77
N GLU A 176 -7.16 18.47 21.38
CA GLU A 176 -7.99 19.65 21.16
C GLU A 176 -7.97 20.10 19.69
N ASP A 177 -6.78 20.21 19.09
CA ASP A 177 -6.59 20.65 17.71
C ASP A 177 -7.36 19.78 16.69
N ILE A 178 -7.49 18.49 16.97
CA ILE A 178 -8.14 17.53 16.05
C ILE A 178 -9.57 17.16 16.47
N GLY A 179 -10.10 17.75 17.55
CA GLY A 179 -11.39 17.35 18.10
C GLY A 179 -11.43 15.90 18.59
N GLY A 180 -10.29 15.38 19.04
CA GLY A 180 -10.12 14.04 19.60
C GLY A 180 -10.28 14.00 21.12
N SER A 181 -9.89 12.88 21.72
CA SER A 181 -9.91 12.69 23.16
C SER A 181 -8.53 12.25 23.67
N PRO A 182 -7.94 12.89 24.68
CA PRO A 182 -6.74 12.41 25.34
C PRO A 182 -7.07 11.23 26.27
N LEU A 183 -6.12 10.33 26.46
CA LEU A 183 -6.20 9.18 27.36
C LEU A 183 -4.89 8.99 28.12
#